data_17f0e38cc3055b2c22c4663944233bcb
#
_entry.id   17f0e38cc3055b2c22c4663944233bcb
#
_cell.length_a   1.000
_cell.length_b   1.000
_cell.length_c   1.000
_cell.angle_alpha   90.00
_cell.angle_beta   90.00
_cell.angle_gamma   90.00
#
_symmetry.space_group_name_H-M   'P 1'
#
loop_
_entity.id
_entity.type
_entity.pdbx_description
1 polymer ?
#
loop_
_entity_poly.entity_id
_entity_poly.type
_entity_poly.pdbx_seq_one_letter_code
_entity_poly.pdbx_strand_id
1 'polypeptide(L)'
;MILLDTHTWVWSVDGDVRRIGRRARLLLQRAEAQDRIRVSPLSVFEIMALATSGRLRLAKSAESWIRESLATAGVRLAEVTPAIAIDAGAISRTALADPLDRLLVATARQLDAAFLTSDARILDYAAATRNVRVHDASS
;
A
#
# COMPACT_ATOMS: atom_id res chain seq x y z
N MET A 1 8.25 10.08 -1.71
CA MET A 1 7.71 8.84 -2.28
C MET A 1 6.72 8.23 -1.30
N ILE A 2 5.62 7.74 -1.81
CA ILE A 2 4.55 7.13 -1.03
C ILE A 2 4.29 5.73 -1.56
N LEU A 3 4.31 4.73 -0.67
CA LEU A 3 3.85 3.37 -0.97
C LEU A 3 2.41 3.23 -0.47
N LEU A 4 1.52 2.73 -1.32
CA LEU A 4 0.12 2.52 -0.95
C LEU A 4 -0.09 1.11 -0.40
N ASP A 5 -0.82 1.01 0.71
CA ASP A 5 -1.39 -0.25 1.15
C ASP A 5 -2.49 -0.69 0.16
N THR A 6 -2.81 -1.96 0.12
CA THR A 6 -3.72 -2.55 -0.87
C THR A 6 -5.08 -1.84 -0.90
N HIS A 7 -5.76 -1.74 0.24
CA HIS A 7 -7.08 -1.09 0.31
C HIS A 7 -6.98 0.41 0.04
N THR A 8 -5.91 1.05 0.48
CA THR A 8 -5.67 2.48 0.20
C THR A 8 -5.55 2.72 -1.30
N TRP A 9 -4.86 1.83 -2.02
CA TRP A 9 -4.79 1.92 -3.47
C TRP A 9 -6.17 1.82 -4.11
N VAL A 10 -6.96 0.83 -3.72
CA VAL A 10 -8.34 0.67 -4.23
C VAL A 10 -9.16 1.93 -3.97
N TRP A 11 -9.17 2.42 -2.74
CA TRP A 11 -9.95 3.60 -2.38
C TRP A 11 -9.48 4.86 -3.11
N SER A 12 -8.18 5.02 -3.32
CA SER A 12 -7.65 6.19 -4.03
C SER A 12 -8.06 6.20 -5.49
N VAL A 13 -8.03 5.05 -6.16
CA VAL A 13 -8.45 4.91 -7.57
C VAL A 13 -9.95 5.13 -7.70
N ASP A 14 -10.75 4.56 -6.78
CA ASP A 14 -12.20 4.67 -6.80
C ASP A 14 -12.71 6.04 -6.31
N GLY A 15 -11.83 6.90 -5.81
CA GLY A 15 -12.20 8.23 -5.33
C GLY A 15 -13.04 8.20 -4.06
N ASP A 16 -12.84 7.21 -3.19
CA ASP A 16 -13.60 7.05 -1.95
C ASP A 16 -13.17 8.07 -0.90
N VAL A 17 -13.82 9.24 -0.91
CA VAL A 17 -13.51 10.36 -0.02
C VAL A 17 -13.88 10.10 1.43
N ARG A 18 -14.67 9.07 1.73
CA ARG A 18 -15.02 8.71 3.11
C ARG A 18 -13.91 7.90 3.78
N ARG A 19 -13.13 7.15 3.00
CA ARG A 19 -12.07 6.28 3.50
C ARG A 19 -10.69 6.90 3.40
N ILE A 20 -10.50 7.82 2.46
CA ILE A 20 -9.25 8.60 2.31
C ILE A 20 -9.51 10.00 2.86
N GLY A 21 -8.83 10.34 3.95
CA GLY A 21 -8.98 11.64 4.60
C GLY A 21 -8.38 12.78 3.79
N ARG A 22 -8.65 14.01 4.24
CA ARG A 22 -8.23 15.22 3.53
C ARG A 22 -6.70 15.33 3.41
N ARG A 23 -5.98 15.04 4.50
CA ARG A 23 -4.50 15.12 4.49
C ARG A 23 -3.91 14.07 3.56
N ALA A 24 -4.43 12.85 3.61
CA ALA A 24 -3.99 11.77 2.73
C ALA A 24 -4.22 12.11 1.26
N ARG A 25 -5.37 12.69 0.91
CA ARG A 25 -5.65 13.13 -0.47
C ARG A 25 -4.65 14.17 -0.95
N LEU A 26 -4.30 15.14 -0.11
CA LEU A 26 -3.30 16.16 -0.47
C LEU A 26 -1.91 15.53 -0.68
N LEU A 27 -1.52 14.58 0.15
CA LEU A 27 -0.28 13.85 -0.02
C LEU A 27 -0.26 13.05 -1.34
N LEU A 28 -1.36 12.38 -1.64
CA LEU A 28 -1.51 11.63 -2.90
C LEU A 28 -1.41 12.54 -4.11
N GLN A 29 -2.11 13.67 -4.12
CA GLN A 29 -2.06 14.64 -5.23
C GLN A 29 -0.65 15.14 -5.48
N ARG A 30 0.09 15.47 -4.43
CA ARG A 30 1.49 15.92 -4.55
C ARG A 30 2.40 14.83 -5.07
N ALA A 31 2.25 13.61 -4.55
CA ALA A 31 3.06 12.47 -4.97
C ALA A 31 2.78 12.10 -6.42
N GLU A 32 1.51 12.12 -6.83
CA GLU A 32 1.10 11.85 -8.21
C GLU A 32 1.74 12.85 -9.18
N ALA A 33 1.67 14.13 -8.87
CA ALA A 33 2.25 15.20 -9.69
C ALA A 33 3.77 15.05 -9.86
N GLN A 34 4.44 14.40 -8.91
CA GLN A 34 5.89 14.18 -8.92
C GLN A 34 6.30 12.78 -9.39
N ASP A 35 5.36 11.97 -9.85
CA ASP A 35 5.60 10.57 -10.24
C ASP A 35 6.17 9.73 -9.08
N ARG A 36 5.67 9.93 -7.87
CA ARG A 36 6.21 9.35 -6.65
C ARG A 36 5.24 8.46 -5.87
N ILE A 37 4.18 7.98 -6.53
CA ILE A 37 3.32 6.94 -5.96
C ILE A 37 3.86 5.58 -6.36
N ARG A 38 3.94 4.67 -5.40
CA ARG A 38 4.37 3.28 -5.61
C ARG A 38 3.30 2.32 -5.11
N VAL A 39 3.13 1.22 -5.85
CA VAL A 39 2.30 0.08 -5.45
C VAL A 39 3.13 -1.19 -5.61
N SER A 40 2.88 -2.16 -4.74
CA SER A 40 3.62 -3.42 -4.75
C SER A 40 2.93 -4.48 -5.62
N PRO A 41 3.69 -5.37 -6.29
CA PRO A 41 3.13 -6.59 -6.89
C PRO A 41 2.36 -7.45 -5.89
N LEU A 42 2.71 -7.36 -4.60
CA LEU A 42 1.99 -8.06 -3.53
C LEU A 42 0.56 -7.53 -3.38
N SER A 43 0.35 -6.23 -3.57
CA SER A 43 -0.99 -5.64 -3.58
C SER A 43 -1.79 -6.08 -4.82
N VAL A 44 -1.13 -6.26 -5.95
CA VAL A 44 -1.75 -6.86 -7.14
C VAL A 44 -2.26 -8.27 -6.83
N PHE A 45 -1.41 -9.10 -6.23
CA PHE A 45 -1.80 -10.44 -5.77
C PHE A 45 -2.99 -10.39 -4.81
N GLU A 46 -2.92 -9.52 -3.81
CA GLU A 46 -3.96 -9.43 -2.77
C GLU A 46 -5.31 -8.99 -3.36
N ILE A 47 -5.32 -8.02 -4.28
CA ILE A 47 -6.56 -7.59 -4.97
C ILE A 47 -7.19 -8.75 -5.74
N MET A 48 -6.39 -9.50 -6.50
CA MET A 48 -6.89 -10.67 -7.21
C MET A 48 -7.46 -11.72 -6.26
N ALA A 49 -6.75 -12.01 -5.19
CA ALA A 49 -7.19 -12.98 -4.18
C ALA A 49 -8.48 -12.56 -3.49
N LEU A 50 -8.59 -11.29 -3.11
CA LEU A 50 -9.80 -10.74 -2.48
C LEU A 50 -10.98 -10.75 -3.44
N ALA A 51 -10.79 -10.39 -4.71
CA ALA A 51 -11.84 -10.40 -5.72
C ALA A 51 -12.30 -11.84 -6.00
N THR A 52 -11.39 -12.79 -6.14
CA THR A 52 -11.69 -14.21 -6.38
C THR A 52 -12.48 -14.81 -5.24
N SER A 53 -12.19 -14.44 -3.99
CA SER A 53 -12.89 -14.93 -2.81
C SER A 53 -14.20 -14.17 -2.49
N GLY A 54 -14.55 -13.18 -3.29
CA GLY A 54 -15.77 -12.38 -3.08
C GLY A 54 -15.66 -11.33 -1.97
N ARG A 55 -14.46 -11.11 -1.44
CA ARG A 55 -14.22 -10.13 -0.37
C ARG A 55 -14.04 -8.71 -0.85
N LEU A 56 -13.80 -8.52 -2.15
CA LEU A 56 -13.64 -7.22 -2.77
C LEU A 56 -14.49 -7.16 -4.03
N ARG A 57 -15.31 -6.12 -4.14
CA ARG A 57 -16.09 -5.84 -5.34
C ARG A 57 -15.52 -4.62 -6.05
N LEU A 58 -15.24 -4.78 -7.33
CA LEU A 58 -14.76 -3.72 -8.20
C LEU A 58 -15.81 -3.47 -9.30
N ALA A 59 -15.82 -2.25 -9.87
CA ALA A 59 -16.76 -1.88 -10.91
C ALA A 59 -16.54 -2.65 -12.22
N LYS A 60 -15.37 -3.26 -12.39
CA LYS A 60 -14.98 -4.06 -13.55
C LYS A 60 -14.25 -5.31 -13.07
N SER A 61 -13.80 -6.18 -14.00
CA SER A 61 -12.98 -7.33 -13.60
C SER A 61 -11.72 -6.89 -12.87
N ALA A 62 -11.28 -7.69 -11.91
CA ALA A 62 -10.09 -7.36 -11.13
C ALA A 62 -8.85 -7.18 -12.01
N GLU A 63 -8.68 -8.02 -13.03
CA GLU A 63 -7.56 -7.90 -13.96
C GLU A 63 -7.59 -6.57 -14.71
N SER A 64 -8.74 -6.16 -15.26
CA SER A 64 -8.89 -4.88 -15.94
C SER A 64 -8.65 -3.70 -15.01
N TRP A 65 -9.19 -3.76 -13.79
CA TRP A 65 -8.98 -2.73 -12.77
C TRP A 65 -7.49 -2.54 -12.47
N ILE A 66 -6.77 -3.66 -12.26
CA ILE A 66 -5.34 -3.64 -11.96
C ILE A 66 -4.55 -3.04 -13.12
N ARG A 67 -4.77 -3.52 -14.35
CA ARG A 67 -4.04 -3.05 -15.53
C ARG A 67 -4.24 -1.56 -15.77
N GLU A 68 -5.47 -1.07 -15.67
CA GLU A 68 -5.80 0.34 -15.84
C GLU A 68 -5.19 1.19 -14.73
N SER A 69 -5.26 0.72 -13.49
CA SER A 69 -4.72 1.44 -12.34
C SER A 69 -3.20 1.55 -12.39
N LEU A 70 -2.51 0.51 -12.85
CA LEU A 70 -1.05 0.54 -13.04
C LEU A 70 -0.63 1.44 -14.20
N ALA A 71 -1.50 1.69 -15.17
CA ALA A 71 -1.24 2.61 -16.28
C ALA A 71 -1.51 4.07 -15.94
N THR A 72 -2.05 4.36 -14.76
CA THR A 72 -2.32 5.73 -14.33
C THR A 72 -1.03 6.52 -14.15
N ALA A 73 -1.02 7.77 -14.64
CA ALA A 73 0.13 8.65 -14.49
C ALA A 73 0.46 8.87 -13.00
N GLY A 74 1.74 8.93 -12.68
CA GLY A 74 2.21 9.15 -11.31
C GLY A 74 2.33 7.90 -10.46
N VAL A 75 1.85 6.75 -10.95
CA VAL A 75 1.89 5.45 -10.25
C VAL A 75 2.89 4.53 -10.93
N ARG A 76 3.79 3.95 -10.12
CA ARG A 76 4.75 2.95 -10.59
C ARG A 76 4.77 1.74 -9.68
N LEU A 77 5.06 0.58 -10.27
CA LEU A 77 5.22 -0.66 -9.52
C LEU A 77 6.55 -0.65 -8.76
N ALA A 78 6.52 -1.04 -7.48
CA ALA A 78 7.72 -1.23 -6.66
C ALA A 78 8.08 -2.72 -6.68
N GLU A 79 9.27 -3.06 -7.21
CA GLU A 79 9.71 -4.45 -7.27
C GLU A 79 9.94 -5.04 -5.87
N VAL A 80 9.68 -6.33 -5.73
CA VAL A 80 10.04 -7.10 -4.53
C VAL A 80 11.45 -7.66 -4.74
N THR A 81 12.42 -7.06 -4.06
CA THR A 81 13.84 -7.44 -4.18
C THR A 81 14.24 -8.44 -3.10
N PRO A 82 15.39 -9.13 -3.25
CA PRO A 82 15.96 -9.93 -2.16
C PRO A 82 16.16 -9.13 -0.87
N ALA A 83 16.59 -7.88 -0.96
CA ALA A 83 16.76 -7.01 0.22
C ALA A 83 15.45 -6.80 0.97
N ILE A 84 14.35 -6.59 0.25
CA ILE A 84 13.00 -6.46 0.83
C ILE A 84 12.60 -7.78 1.50
N ALA A 85 12.80 -8.90 0.83
CA ALA A 85 12.44 -10.21 1.37
C ALA A 85 13.22 -10.54 2.65
N ILE A 86 14.52 -10.25 2.68
CA ILE A 86 15.38 -10.43 3.88
C ILE A 86 14.88 -9.55 5.01
N ASP A 87 14.63 -8.29 4.76
CA ASP A 87 14.18 -7.33 5.76
C ASP A 87 12.81 -7.73 6.33
N ALA A 88 11.86 -8.11 5.47
CA ALA A 88 10.54 -8.59 5.88
C ALA A 88 10.63 -9.86 6.73
N GLY A 89 11.49 -10.80 6.33
CA GLY A 89 11.70 -12.05 7.06
C GLY A 89 12.30 -11.83 8.46
N ALA A 90 13.00 -10.73 8.68
CA ALA A 90 13.57 -10.37 9.98
C ALA A 90 12.55 -9.73 10.93
N ILE A 91 11.39 -9.30 10.45
CA ILE A 91 10.29 -8.81 11.31
C ILE A 91 9.61 -10.01 11.96
N SER A 92 9.49 -10.01 13.30
CA SER A 92 8.90 -11.14 14.01
C SER A 92 7.39 -11.25 13.75
N ARG A 93 6.88 -12.48 13.78
CA ARG A 93 5.43 -12.75 13.66
C ARG A 93 4.62 -12.16 14.81
N THR A 94 5.23 -12.01 15.98
CA THR A 94 4.58 -11.39 17.13
C THR A 94 4.44 -9.89 16.98
N ALA A 95 5.38 -9.25 16.27
CA ALA A 95 5.32 -7.81 16.01
C ALA A 95 4.31 -7.47 14.89
N LEU A 96 4.28 -8.28 13.83
CA LEU A 96 3.39 -8.06 12.69
C LEU A 96 3.07 -9.43 12.06
N ALA A 97 1.89 -9.95 12.34
CA ALA A 97 1.54 -11.36 12.05
C ALA A 97 1.38 -11.64 10.55
N ASP A 98 0.79 -10.72 9.79
CA ASP A 98 0.52 -10.93 8.37
C ASP A 98 1.81 -10.82 7.56
N PRO A 99 2.21 -11.86 6.82
CA PRO A 99 3.43 -11.82 6.01
C PRO A 99 3.38 -10.78 4.88
N LEU A 100 2.21 -10.49 4.31
CA LEU A 100 2.08 -9.43 3.30
C LEU A 100 2.34 -8.06 3.92
N ASP A 101 1.85 -7.82 5.14
CA ASP A 101 2.11 -6.56 5.86
C ASP A 101 3.60 -6.39 6.13
N ARG A 102 4.30 -7.46 6.54
CA ARG A 102 5.76 -7.40 6.75
C ARG A 102 6.51 -7.07 5.47
N LEU A 103 6.10 -7.66 4.35
CA LEU A 103 6.70 -7.38 3.04
C LEU A 103 6.43 -5.94 2.58
N LEU A 104 5.23 -5.41 2.80
CA LEU A 104 4.91 -4.02 2.46
C LEU A 104 5.67 -3.02 3.34
N VAL A 105 5.77 -3.28 4.64
CA VAL A 105 6.56 -2.46 5.57
C VAL A 105 8.03 -2.44 5.12
N ALA A 106 8.60 -3.61 4.82
CA ALA A 106 9.98 -3.71 4.34
C ALA A 106 10.18 -2.98 3.00
N THR A 107 9.20 -3.04 2.11
CA THR A 107 9.23 -2.31 0.84
C THR A 107 9.31 -0.79 1.08
N ALA A 108 8.47 -0.26 1.96
CA ALA A 108 8.49 1.16 2.31
C ALA A 108 9.86 1.58 2.88
N ARG A 109 10.41 0.75 3.75
CA ARG A 109 11.73 1.01 4.36
C ARG A 109 12.85 1.04 3.32
N GLN A 110 12.90 0.04 2.45
CA GLN A 110 13.95 -0.06 1.42
C GLN A 110 13.87 1.05 0.38
N LEU A 111 12.67 1.53 0.08
CA LEU A 111 12.46 2.66 -0.82
C LEU A 111 12.62 4.02 -0.15
N ASP A 112 12.79 4.04 1.17
CA ASP A 112 12.67 5.28 1.96
C ASP A 112 11.37 6.03 1.66
N ALA A 113 10.28 5.29 1.51
CA ALA A 113 8.95 5.80 1.22
C ALA A 113 8.12 5.87 2.51
N ALA A 114 7.18 6.81 2.56
CA ALA A 114 6.14 6.79 3.58
C ALA A 114 5.07 5.77 3.17
N PHE A 115 4.63 4.95 4.12
CA PHE A 115 3.59 3.95 3.88
C PHE A 115 2.23 4.53 4.22
N LEU A 116 1.34 4.63 3.24
CA LEU A 116 -0.01 5.16 3.42
C LEU A 116 -0.98 4.00 3.66
N THR A 117 -1.49 3.90 4.87
CA THR A 117 -2.35 2.80 5.33
C THR A 117 -3.35 3.30 6.37
N SER A 118 -4.48 2.61 6.49
CA SER A 118 -5.42 2.80 7.61
C SER A 118 -5.48 1.57 8.52
N ASP A 119 -4.63 0.57 8.28
CA ASP A 119 -4.58 -0.64 9.10
C ASP A 119 -3.99 -0.33 10.48
N ALA A 120 -4.81 -0.50 11.52
CA ALA A 120 -4.42 -0.20 12.90
C ALA A 120 -3.19 -1.00 13.35
N ARG A 121 -3.03 -2.24 12.91
CA ARG A 121 -1.89 -3.08 13.28
C ARG A 121 -0.57 -2.53 12.74
N ILE A 122 -0.58 -2.01 11.51
CA ILE A 122 0.59 -1.40 10.89
C ILE A 122 0.88 -0.04 11.56
N LEU A 123 -0.14 0.76 11.80
CA LEU A 123 0.01 2.05 12.48
C LEU A 123 0.58 1.86 13.89
N ASP A 124 0.09 0.89 14.64
CA ASP A 124 0.58 0.55 15.98
C ASP A 124 2.03 0.04 15.94
N TYR A 125 2.35 -0.81 14.98
CA TYR A 125 3.71 -1.31 14.77
C TYR A 125 4.68 -0.16 14.50
N ALA A 126 4.31 0.77 13.63
CA ALA A 126 5.14 1.92 13.31
C ALA A 126 5.35 2.84 14.53
N ALA A 127 4.29 3.06 15.31
CA ALA A 127 4.38 3.85 16.53
C ALA A 127 5.29 3.23 17.59
N ALA A 128 5.24 1.89 17.72
CA ALA A 128 6.03 1.17 18.72
C ALA A 128 7.51 1.05 18.32
N THR A 129 7.81 0.81 17.05
CA THR A 129 9.17 0.52 16.59
C THR A 129 9.89 1.72 15.99
N ARG A 130 9.15 2.67 15.43
CA ARG A 130 9.68 3.84 14.69
C ARG A 130 10.62 3.46 13.53
N ASN A 131 10.48 2.25 13.00
CA ASN A 131 11.36 1.76 11.94
C ASN A 131 10.77 1.89 10.53
N VAL A 132 9.58 2.46 10.41
CA VAL A 132 8.94 2.79 9.14
C VAL A 132 8.12 4.07 9.31
N ARG A 133 8.14 4.92 8.29
CA ARG A 133 7.29 6.10 8.26
C ARG A 133 5.93 5.73 7.72
N VAL A 134 4.87 6.10 8.45
CA VAL A 134 3.49 5.84 8.04
C VAL A 134 2.69 7.13 8.05
N HIS A 135 1.69 7.18 7.18
CA HIS A 135 0.61 8.15 7.26
C HIS A 135 -0.70 7.40 7.34
N ASP A 136 -1.56 7.83 8.24
CA ASP A 136 -2.91 7.28 8.35
C ASP A 136 -3.75 7.76 7.17
N ALA A 137 -4.18 6.81 6.34
CA ALA A 137 -4.96 7.11 5.14
C ALA A 137 -6.33 7.72 5.46
N SER A 138 -6.83 7.55 6.69
CA SER A 138 -8.12 8.10 7.13
C SER A 138 -8.04 9.55 7.60
N SER A 139 -6.85 10.10 7.72
CA SER A 139 -6.68 11.47 8.23
C SER A 139 -6.59 12.57 7.15
#